data_d8b25cd11462b8795e2fffceaec2b8cc
#
_entry.id   d8b25cd11462b8795e2fffceaec2b8cc
#
_cell.length_a   1.000
_cell.length_b   1.000
_cell.length_c   1.000
_cell.angle_alpha   90.00
_cell.angle_beta   90.00
_cell.angle_gamma   90.00
#
_symmetry.space_group_name_H-M   'P 1'
#
loop_
_entity.id
_entity.type
_entity.pdbx_description
1 polymer ?
#
loop_
_entity_poly.entity_id
_entity_poly.type
_entity_poly.pdbx_seq_one_letter_code
_entity_poly.pdbx_strand_id
1 'polypeptide(L)'
;MADHDEQSRTAQRQADKWLIAGSLLIGSAVLGIIGLPIFLRGVWLLRRAQRDGLSVRPMMVTLIGYLVVIDAAINAMGWSLDLIGNHSLLARVLLTGWGNMFDAGYFWHFNELWVGGAGGPGEKAWEVALILTVFTMRIAAGIGFLQMKRWGQQWMIVTCWMGVLIWCVYVFNMTMFADVRYAGVIFPVIGWWLYDIFYITPFLAIPYLHTVNREIFTD
;
A
#
# COMPACT_ATOMS: atom_id res chain seq x y z
N MET A 1 -27.74 -21.83 -14.25
CA MET A 1 -26.73 -20.77 -14.55
C MET A 1 -26.98 -19.53 -13.68
N ALA A 2 -28.15 -18.93 -13.69
CA ALA A 2 -28.46 -17.76 -12.86
C ALA A 2 -28.25 -17.94 -11.35
N ASP A 3 -28.61 -19.08 -10.79
CA ASP A 3 -28.46 -19.39 -9.35
C ASP A 3 -26.96 -19.49 -8.95
N HIS A 4 -26.14 -20.08 -9.79
CA HIS A 4 -24.70 -20.19 -9.55
C HIS A 4 -23.99 -18.82 -9.56
N ASP A 5 -24.41 -17.90 -10.44
CA ASP A 5 -23.86 -16.55 -10.52
C ASP A 5 -24.27 -15.73 -9.28
N GLU A 6 -25.48 -15.90 -8.77
CA GLU A 6 -25.96 -15.25 -7.56
C GLU A 6 -25.22 -15.78 -6.32
N GLN A 7 -24.99 -17.06 -6.23
CA GLN A 7 -24.19 -17.68 -5.17
C GLN A 7 -22.74 -17.16 -5.18
N SER A 8 -22.13 -17.06 -6.36
CA SER A 8 -20.77 -16.51 -6.51
C SER A 8 -20.69 -15.06 -6.04
N ARG A 9 -21.63 -14.21 -6.44
CA ARG A 9 -21.68 -12.79 -6.02
C ARG A 9 -21.91 -12.67 -4.50
N THR A 10 -22.74 -13.50 -3.92
CA THR A 10 -23.02 -13.49 -2.49
C THR A 10 -21.78 -13.90 -1.69
N ALA A 11 -21.09 -14.98 -2.11
CA ALA A 11 -19.86 -15.44 -1.50
C ALA A 11 -18.75 -14.37 -1.58
N GLN A 12 -18.59 -13.72 -2.76
CA GLN A 12 -17.64 -12.63 -2.95
C GLN A 12 -17.96 -11.46 -2.01
N ARG A 13 -19.21 -11.00 -1.96
CA ARG A 13 -19.61 -9.88 -1.08
C ARG A 13 -19.37 -10.20 0.40
N GLN A 14 -19.62 -11.44 0.81
CA GLN A 14 -19.38 -11.86 2.18
C GLN A 14 -17.89 -11.84 2.52
N ALA A 15 -17.04 -12.35 1.65
CA ALA A 15 -15.59 -12.29 1.81
C ALA A 15 -15.10 -10.84 1.87
N ASP A 16 -15.54 -9.99 0.92
CA ASP A 16 -15.13 -8.60 0.84
C ASP A 16 -15.48 -7.78 2.09
N LYS A 17 -16.63 -8.06 2.75
CA LYS A 17 -16.94 -7.39 4.02
C LYS A 17 -15.87 -7.61 5.08
N TRP A 18 -15.38 -8.85 5.22
CA TRP A 18 -14.33 -9.18 6.17
C TRP A 18 -12.97 -8.65 5.75
N LEU A 19 -12.67 -8.66 4.45
CA LEU A 19 -11.44 -8.11 3.92
C LEU A 19 -11.37 -6.60 4.13
N ILE A 20 -12.43 -5.87 3.85
CA ILE A 20 -12.52 -4.42 4.06
C ILE A 20 -12.40 -4.09 5.56
N ALA A 21 -13.18 -4.75 6.41
CA ALA A 21 -13.13 -4.50 7.85
C ALA A 21 -11.74 -4.80 8.42
N GLY A 22 -11.13 -5.93 8.04
CA GLY A 22 -9.77 -6.28 8.44
C GLY A 22 -8.74 -5.27 7.95
N SER A 23 -8.87 -4.81 6.69
CA SER A 23 -7.97 -3.82 6.10
C SER A 23 -8.01 -2.48 6.83
N LEU A 24 -9.19 -1.98 7.16
CA LEU A 24 -9.37 -0.74 7.91
C LEU A 24 -8.74 -0.83 9.31
N LEU A 25 -8.89 -1.99 9.97
CA LEU A 25 -8.29 -2.21 11.28
C LEU A 25 -6.76 -2.37 11.20
N ILE A 26 -6.24 -3.04 10.17
CA ILE A 26 -4.80 -3.14 9.93
C ILE A 26 -4.23 -1.74 9.69
N GLY A 27 -4.91 -0.91 8.90
CA GLY A 27 -4.51 0.47 8.62
C GLY A 27 -4.43 1.36 9.87
N SER A 28 -5.16 1.03 10.93
CA SER A 28 -5.11 1.77 12.20
C SER A 28 -3.98 1.36 13.15
N ALA A 29 -3.03 0.57 12.72
CA ALA A 29 -1.87 0.04 13.45
C ALA A 29 -2.18 -0.65 14.79
N VAL A 30 -2.74 0.08 15.76
CA VAL A 30 -3.07 -0.45 17.10
C VAL A 30 -4.11 -1.57 17.01
N LEU A 31 -5.08 -1.41 16.13
CA LEU A 31 -6.12 -2.42 15.89
C LEU A 31 -5.66 -3.48 14.86
N GLY A 32 -4.44 -3.36 14.35
CA GLY A 32 -3.87 -4.30 13.37
C GLY A 32 -3.84 -5.74 13.89
N ILE A 33 -3.59 -5.94 15.19
CA ILE A 33 -3.62 -7.25 15.83
C ILE A 33 -5.01 -7.87 15.73
N ILE A 34 -6.07 -7.07 15.86
CA ILE A 34 -7.47 -7.52 15.70
C ILE A 34 -7.84 -7.59 14.21
N GLY A 35 -7.31 -6.65 13.41
CA GLY A 35 -7.57 -6.57 11.98
C GLY A 35 -7.06 -7.78 11.20
N LEU A 36 -5.90 -8.30 11.57
CA LEU A 36 -5.29 -9.43 10.89
C LEU A 36 -6.16 -10.70 10.91
N PRO A 37 -6.65 -11.20 12.05
CA PRO A 37 -7.55 -12.36 12.04
C PRO A 37 -8.87 -12.11 11.31
N ILE A 38 -9.39 -10.89 11.33
CA ILE A 38 -10.58 -10.50 10.58
C ILE A 38 -10.30 -10.55 9.07
N PHE A 39 -9.18 -10.00 8.62
CA PHE A 39 -8.73 -10.09 7.23
C PHE A 39 -8.54 -11.54 6.78
N LEU A 40 -7.85 -12.34 7.58
CA LEU A 40 -7.61 -13.76 7.30
C LEU A 40 -8.91 -14.56 7.19
N ARG A 41 -9.95 -14.20 7.96
CA ARG A 41 -11.29 -14.78 7.80
C ARG A 41 -11.87 -14.49 6.42
N GLY A 42 -11.73 -13.27 5.91
CA GLY A 42 -12.13 -12.91 4.56
C GLY A 42 -11.39 -13.73 3.49
N VAL A 43 -10.08 -13.87 3.64
CA VAL A 43 -9.25 -14.72 2.77
C VAL A 43 -9.72 -16.18 2.82
N TRP A 44 -10.01 -16.70 4.00
CA TRP A 44 -10.50 -18.08 4.16
C TRP A 44 -11.85 -18.29 3.47
N LEU A 45 -12.79 -17.35 3.62
CA LEU A 45 -14.11 -17.43 2.96
C LEU A 45 -13.96 -17.43 1.43
N LEU A 46 -13.10 -16.56 0.90
CA LEU A 46 -12.83 -16.52 -0.55
C LEU A 46 -12.21 -17.83 -1.04
N ARG A 47 -11.25 -18.36 -0.28
CA ARG A 47 -10.60 -19.63 -0.62
C ARG A 47 -11.57 -20.80 -0.57
N ARG A 48 -12.51 -20.79 0.38
CA ARG A 48 -13.58 -21.79 0.46
C ARG A 48 -14.49 -21.70 -0.75
N ALA A 49 -14.95 -20.50 -1.10
CA ALA A 49 -15.79 -20.30 -2.29
C ALA A 49 -15.09 -20.78 -3.59
N GLN A 50 -13.79 -20.55 -3.72
CA GLN A 50 -13.01 -21.07 -4.84
C GLN A 50 -12.96 -22.60 -4.87
N ARG A 51 -12.83 -23.25 -3.70
CA ARG A 51 -12.85 -24.73 -3.60
C ARG A 51 -14.22 -25.31 -3.94
N ASP A 52 -15.28 -24.59 -3.59
CA ASP A 52 -16.66 -24.96 -3.89
C ASP A 52 -17.01 -24.71 -5.38
N GLY A 53 -16.03 -24.31 -6.20
CA GLY A 53 -16.18 -24.07 -7.63
C GLY A 53 -16.90 -22.78 -7.99
N LEU A 54 -17.11 -21.87 -7.04
CA LEU A 54 -17.76 -20.59 -7.31
C LEU A 54 -16.83 -19.64 -8.08
N SER A 55 -17.39 -18.91 -9.03
CA SER A 55 -16.67 -17.92 -9.82
C SER A 55 -16.46 -16.64 -9.01
N VAL A 56 -15.43 -16.63 -8.14
CA VAL A 56 -15.05 -15.49 -7.33
C VAL A 56 -13.68 -14.96 -7.77
N ARG A 57 -13.36 -13.74 -7.35
CA ARG A 57 -12.09 -13.07 -7.68
C ARG A 57 -10.88 -13.94 -7.31
N PRO A 58 -9.84 -14.02 -8.18
CA PRO A 58 -8.62 -14.77 -7.88
C PRO A 58 -7.95 -14.30 -6.59
N MET A 59 -7.39 -15.24 -5.83
CA MET A 59 -6.77 -14.97 -4.55
C MET A 59 -5.64 -13.94 -4.66
N MET A 60 -4.77 -14.07 -5.66
CA MET A 60 -3.65 -13.14 -5.83
C MET A 60 -4.11 -11.74 -6.17
N VAL A 61 -5.16 -11.58 -7.00
CA VAL A 61 -5.78 -10.27 -7.25
C VAL A 61 -6.30 -9.66 -5.95
N THR A 62 -6.95 -10.48 -5.13
CA THR A 62 -7.46 -10.05 -3.83
C THR A 62 -6.35 -9.58 -2.91
N LEU A 63 -5.33 -10.39 -2.70
CA LEU A 63 -4.23 -10.06 -1.78
C LEU A 63 -3.45 -8.84 -2.24
N ILE A 64 -3.03 -8.79 -3.51
CA ILE A 64 -2.28 -7.66 -4.06
C ILE A 64 -3.12 -6.38 -4.02
N GLY A 65 -4.39 -6.45 -4.45
CA GLY A 65 -5.26 -5.28 -4.48
C GLY A 65 -5.49 -4.68 -3.09
N TYR A 66 -5.81 -5.51 -2.10
CA TYR A 66 -5.99 -5.02 -0.72
C TYR A 66 -4.68 -4.52 -0.12
N LEU A 67 -3.57 -5.22 -0.34
CA LEU A 67 -2.27 -4.79 0.16
C LEU A 67 -1.89 -3.40 -0.36
N VAL A 68 -2.05 -3.18 -1.67
CA VAL A 68 -1.77 -1.87 -2.28
C VAL A 68 -2.69 -0.77 -1.77
N VAL A 69 -3.99 -1.05 -1.61
CA VAL A 69 -4.94 -0.06 -1.09
C VAL A 69 -4.64 0.29 0.37
N ILE A 70 -4.36 -0.70 1.22
CA ILE A 70 -4.03 -0.48 2.63
C ILE A 70 -2.76 0.36 2.74
N ASP A 71 -1.72 -0.06 2.04
CA ASP A 71 -0.44 0.61 2.00
C ASP A 71 -0.58 2.08 1.57
N ALA A 72 -1.19 2.32 0.42
CA ALA A 72 -1.37 3.68 -0.08
C ALA A 72 -2.26 4.54 0.83
N ALA A 73 -3.28 3.96 1.47
CA ALA A 73 -4.15 4.69 2.39
C ALA A 73 -3.43 5.05 3.69
N ILE A 74 -2.62 4.14 4.25
CA ILE A 74 -1.80 4.40 5.44
C ILE A 74 -0.81 5.53 5.16
N ASN A 75 -0.09 5.44 4.04
CA ASN A 75 0.88 6.46 3.66
C ASN A 75 0.19 7.81 3.41
N ALA A 76 -0.89 7.86 2.63
CA ALA A 76 -1.64 9.09 2.39
C ALA A 76 -2.09 9.76 3.70
N MET A 77 -2.60 8.96 4.63
CA MET A 77 -3.05 9.46 5.94
C MET A 77 -1.89 9.95 6.79
N GLY A 78 -0.79 9.18 6.84
CA GLY A 78 0.41 9.53 7.58
C GLY A 78 0.99 10.87 7.14
N TRP A 79 1.17 11.02 5.85
CA TRP A 79 1.68 12.25 5.25
C TRP A 79 0.74 13.43 5.40
N SER A 80 -0.58 13.19 5.32
CA SER A 80 -1.56 14.26 5.58
C SER A 80 -1.49 14.77 7.01
N LEU A 81 -1.23 13.89 7.98
CA LEU A 81 -1.06 14.30 9.38
C LEU A 81 0.25 15.07 9.59
N ASP A 82 1.31 14.68 8.94
CA ASP A 82 2.59 15.41 8.96
C ASP A 82 2.43 16.79 8.33
N LEU A 83 1.77 16.89 7.20
CA LEU A 83 1.48 18.15 6.50
C LEU A 83 0.76 19.17 7.39
N ILE A 84 -0.19 18.72 8.23
CA ILE A 84 -0.91 19.59 9.17
C ILE A 84 -0.18 19.76 10.51
N GLY A 85 1.04 19.25 10.66
CA GLY A 85 1.82 19.35 11.87
C GLY A 85 1.32 18.52 13.04
N ASN A 86 0.52 17.49 12.80
CA ASN A 86 0.02 16.61 13.85
C ASN A 86 1.01 15.47 14.13
N HIS A 87 2.00 15.76 14.97
CA HIS A 87 3.06 14.82 15.35
C HIS A 87 2.82 14.13 16.71
N SER A 88 1.59 14.19 17.26
CA SER A 88 1.30 13.53 18.53
C SER A 88 1.54 12.02 18.43
N LEU A 89 2.11 11.41 19.47
CA LEU A 89 2.33 9.97 19.52
C LEU A 89 1.02 9.19 19.30
N LEU A 90 -0.08 9.68 19.86
CA LEU A 90 -1.40 9.09 19.70
C LEU A 90 -1.87 9.14 18.25
N ALA A 91 -1.70 10.27 17.56
CA ALA A 91 -2.03 10.39 16.14
C ALA A 91 -1.17 9.46 15.29
N ARG A 92 0.14 9.40 15.54
CA ARG A 92 1.06 8.50 14.85
C ARG A 92 0.68 7.04 15.05
N VAL A 93 0.40 6.63 16.28
CA VAL A 93 0.08 5.24 16.62
C VAL A 93 -1.33 4.84 16.15
N LEU A 94 -2.32 5.72 16.29
CA LEU A 94 -3.72 5.37 15.98
C LEU A 94 -4.08 5.55 14.51
N LEU A 95 -3.50 6.56 13.84
CA LEU A 95 -3.95 6.99 12.53
C LEU A 95 -2.98 6.63 11.40
N THR A 96 -1.67 6.57 11.68
CA THR A 96 -0.66 6.42 10.62
C THR A 96 -0.02 5.04 10.58
N GLY A 97 -0.26 4.23 11.59
CA GLY A 97 0.27 2.90 11.60
C GLY A 97 1.80 2.82 11.50
N TRP A 98 2.25 1.76 10.89
CA TRP A 98 3.65 1.42 10.78
C TRP A 98 4.43 2.36 9.85
N GLY A 99 3.79 2.88 8.80
CA GLY A 99 4.42 3.76 7.82
C GLY A 99 5.07 4.96 8.47
N ASN A 100 4.34 5.71 9.30
CA ASN A 100 4.87 6.94 9.87
C ASN A 100 5.96 6.77 10.92
N MET A 101 6.07 5.63 11.58
CA MET A 101 7.23 5.36 12.43
C MET A 101 8.52 5.25 11.61
N PHE A 102 8.40 4.88 10.35
CA PHE A 102 9.50 4.69 9.43
C PHE A 102 9.72 5.90 8.54
N ASP A 103 8.67 6.56 8.07
CA ASP A 103 8.73 7.73 7.21
C ASP A 103 9.40 8.95 7.85
N ALA A 104 9.26 9.15 9.15
CA ALA A 104 9.90 10.27 9.84
C ALA A 104 11.43 10.25 9.74
N GLY A 105 12.05 9.08 9.68
CA GLY A 105 13.49 8.95 9.45
C GLY A 105 13.89 9.10 7.98
N TYR A 106 13.01 8.71 7.07
CA TYR A 106 13.23 8.72 5.63
C TYR A 106 13.17 10.09 5.01
N PHE A 107 12.11 10.80 5.36
CA PHE A 107 11.78 12.06 4.76
C PHE A 107 12.71 13.16 5.17
N TRP A 108 13.17 13.12 6.38
CA TRP A 108 14.10 14.11 6.86
C TRP A 108 15.34 14.19 5.98
N HIS A 109 15.91 13.05 5.60
CA HIS A 109 17.11 13.04 4.75
C HIS A 109 16.84 13.40 3.30
N PHE A 110 15.74 12.96 2.75
CA PHE A 110 15.33 13.33 1.40
C PHE A 110 15.07 14.82 1.29
N ASN A 111 14.48 15.42 2.28
CA ASN A 111 14.14 16.83 2.33
C ASN A 111 15.36 17.74 2.54
N GLU A 112 16.29 17.36 3.38
CA GLU A 112 17.53 18.11 3.55
C GLU A 112 18.34 18.20 2.25
N LEU A 113 18.32 17.13 1.46
CA LEU A 113 19.11 17.05 0.22
C LEU A 113 18.45 17.70 -0.98
N TRP A 114 17.13 17.61 -1.10
CA TRP A 114 16.43 17.99 -2.35
C TRP A 114 15.58 19.25 -2.24
N VAL A 115 15.12 19.61 -1.08
CA VAL A 115 14.13 20.67 -0.90
C VAL A 115 14.51 21.75 0.13
N GLY A 116 15.73 21.74 0.61
CA GLY A 116 16.26 22.84 1.42
C GLY A 116 15.95 22.76 2.92
N GLY A 117 15.76 21.57 3.44
CA GLY A 117 15.67 21.30 4.89
C GLY A 117 14.28 20.93 5.41
N ALA A 118 14.28 20.28 6.58
CA ALA A 118 13.07 19.78 7.22
C ALA A 118 12.09 20.92 7.57
N GLY A 119 10.82 20.74 7.22
CA GLY A 119 9.76 21.73 7.45
C GLY A 119 9.73 22.89 6.48
N GLY A 120 10.60 22.92 5.45
CA GLY A 120 10.63 23.96 4.45
C GLY A 120 9.46 23.89 3.45
N PRO A 121 9.22 24.98 2.68
CA PRO A 121 8.15 25.02 1.69
C PRO A 121 8.25 23.93 0.63
N GLY A 122 9.46 23.52 0.26
CA GLY A 122 9.70 22.48 -0.72
C GLY A 122 9.29 21.09 -0.20
N GLU A 123 9.52 20.80 1.08
CA GLU A 123 9.05 19.59 1.74
C GLU A 123 7.53 19.49 1.67
N LYS A 124 6.84 20.53 2.10
CA LYS A 124 5.38 20.57 2.10
C LYS A 124 4.79 20.45 0.68
N ALA A 125 5.45 21.04 -0.32
CA ALA A 125 5.05 20.89 -1.72
C ALA A 125 5.20 19.43 -2.19
N TRP A 126 6.27 18.76 -1.79
CA TRP A 126 6.51 17.36 -2.10
C TRP A 126 5.49 16.43 -1.44
N GLU A 127 5.21 16.63 -0.15
CA GLU A 127 4.17 15.88 0.58
C GLU A 127 2.81 16.00 -0.12
N VAL A 128 2.40 17.24 -0.45
CA VAL A 128 1.15 17.49 -1.18
C VAL A 128 1.17 16.77 -2.53
N ALA A 129 2.27 16.85 -3.27
CA ALA A 129 2.38 16.18 -4.56
C ALA A 129 2.23 14.65 -4.43
N LEU A 130 2.85 14.02 -3.44
CA LEU A 130 2.72 12.57 -3.21
C LEU A 130 1.29 12.18 -2.80
N ILE A 131 0.69 12.93 -1.87
CA ILE A 131 -0.68 12.66 -1.39
C ILE A 131 -1.66 12.74 -2.56
N LEU A 132 -1.59 13.81 -3.35
CA LEU A 132 -2.55 14.06 -4.44
C LEU A 132 -2.31 13.20 -5.68
N THR A 133 -1.09 12.72 -5.90
CA THR A 133 -0.76 11.94 -7.10
C THR A 133 -0.51 10.47 -6.78
N VAL A 134 0.62 10.13 -6.22
CA VAL A 134 1.07 8.73 -6.09
C VAL A 134 0.12 7.89 -5.26
N PHE A 135 -0.23 8.34 -4.05
CA PHE A 135 -1.10 7.54 -3.18
C PHE A 135 -2.53 7.48 -3.68
N THR A 136 -3.05 8.59 -4.18
CA THR A 136 -4.41 8.63 -4.78
C THR A 136 -4.50 7.72 -6.00
N MET A 137 -3.50 7.76 -6.88
CA MET A 137 -3.43 6.87 -8.05
C MET A 137 -3.32 5.39 -7.65
N ARG A 138 -2.53 5.07 -6.63
CA ARG A 138 -2.41 3.70 -6.12
C ARG A 138 -3.71 3.19 -5.52
N ILE A 139 -4.42 4.01 -4.75
CA ILE A 139 -5.73 3.65 -4.20
C ILE A 139 -6.71 3.39 -5.34
N ALA A 140 -6.82 4.30 -6.30
CA ALA A 140 -7.71 4.14 -7.43
C ALA A 140 -7.36 2.89 -8.27
N ALA A 141 -6.08 2.68 -8.57
CA ALA A 141 -5.59 1.50 -9.27
C ALA A 141 -5.92 0.20 -8.52
N GLY A 142 -5.69 0.17 -7.22
CA GLY A 142 -6.01 -0.98 -6.37
C GLY A 142 -7.50 -1.29 -6.34
N ILE A 143 -8.36 -0.28 -6.24
CA ILE A 143 -9.82 -0.44 -6.30
C ILE A 143 -10.24 -0.98 -7.67
N GLY A 144 -9.76 -0.39 -8.77
CA GLY A 144 -10.05 -0.86 -10.11
C GLY A 144 -9.57 -2.30 -10.35
N PHE A 145 -8.41 -2.65 -9.81
CA PHE A 145 -7.86 -4.00 -9.86
C PHE A 145 -8.72 -5.01 -9.08
N LEU A 146 -9.16 -4.65 -7.86
CA LEU A 146 -10.09 -5.45 -7.08
C LEU A 146 -11.46 -5.62 -7.75
N GLN A 147 -11.87 -4.65 -8.55
CA GLN A 147 -13.08 -4.72 -9.38
C GLN A 147 -12.88 -5.51 -10.69
N MET A 148 -11.70 -6.10 -10.89
CA MET A 148 -11.35 -6.82 -12.12
C MET A 148 -11.46 -5.95 -13.37
N LYS A 149 -11.13 -4.65 -13.27
CA LYS A 149 -11.15 -3.72 -14.40
C LYS A 149 -9.79 -3.70 -15.09
N ARG A 150 -9.79 -3.69 -16.45
CA ARG A 150 -8.58 -3.63 -17.25
C ARG A 150 -7.75 -2.37 -16.98
N TRP A 151 -8.41 -1.22 -16.85
CA TRP A 151 -7.72 0.01 -16.48
C TRP A 151 -7.05 -0.09 -15.10
N GLY A 152 -7.69 -0.78 -14.14
CA GLY A 152 -7.13 -1.03 -12.81
C GLY A 152 -5.83 -1.84 -12.87
N GLN A 153 -5.79 -2.90 -13.68
CA GLN A 153 -4.55 -3.68 -13.90
C GLN A 153 -3.45 -2.82 -14.53
N GLN A 154 -3.77 -2.03 -15.56
CA GLN A 154 -2.80 -1.16 -16.22
C GLN A 154 -2.20 -0.12 -15.27
N TRP A 155 -3.06 0.56 -14.51
CA TRP A 155 -2.61 1.53 -13.54
C TRP A 155 -1.86 0.92 -12.35
N MET A 156 -2.19 -0.31 -11.95
CA MET A 156 -1.40 -1.06 -10.97
C MET A 156 0.03 -1.29 -11.46
N ILE A 157 0.22 -1.67 -12.73
CA ILE A 157 1.55 -1.82 -13.32
C ILE A 157 2.30 -0.48 -13.27
N VAL A 158 1.67 0.60 -13.72
CA VAL A 158 2.27 1.94 -13.73
C VAL A 158 2.68 2.37 -12.33
N THR A 159 1.77 2.28 -11.36
CA THR A 159 2.05 2.73 -9.99
C THR A 159 3.07 1.85 -9.27
N CYS A 160 3.15 0.55 -9.57
CA CYS A 160 4.19 -0.31 -9.04
C CYS A 160 5.58 0.07 -9.60
N TRP A 161 5.70 0.34 -10.89
CA TRP A 161 6.96 0.81 -11.49
C TRP A 161 7.35 2.21 -10.98
N MET A 162 6.39 3.09 -10.75
CA MET A 162 6.65 4.36 -10.07
C MET A 162 7.22 4.13 -8.67
N GLY A 163 6.67 3.19 -7.90
CA GLY A 163 7.19 2.83 -6.58
C GLY A 163 8.64 2.32 -6.65
N VAL A 164 8.97 1.49 -7.64
CA VAL A 164 10.34 1.03 -7.87
C VAL A 164 11.27 2.18 -8.21
N LEU A 165 10.83 3.10 -9.07
CA LEU A 165 11.61 4.28 -9.43
C LEU A 165 11.89 5.17 -8.20
N ILE A 166 10.87 5.44 -7.39
CA ILE A 166 11.00 6.23 -6.15
C ILE A 166 11.99 5.53 -5.21
N TRP A 167 11.89 4.21 -5.07
CA TRP A 167 12.83 3.43 -4.29
C TRP A 167 14.27 3.55 -4.82
N CYS A 168 14.49 3.44 -6.13
CA CYS A 168 15.81 3.61 -6.74
C CYS A 168 16.40 5.00 -6.47
N VAL A 169 15.60 6.05 -6.60
CA VAL A 169 16.01 7.44 -6.29
C VAL A 169 16.38 7.55 -4.82
N TYR A 170 15.59 6.97 -3.93
CA TYR A 170 15.86 6.98 -2.51
C TYR A 170 17.17 6.23 -2.17
N VAL A 171 17.37 5.01 -2.69
CA VAL A 171 18.62 4.25 -2.49
C VAL A 171 19.82 5.05 -2.98
N PHE A 172 19.70 5.64 -4.18
CA PHE A 172 20.77 6.47 -4.74
C PHE A 172 21.12 7.63 -3.80
N ASN A 173 20.12 8.35 -3.32
CA ASN A 173 20.33 9.46 -2.39
C ASN A 173 20.98 9.03 -1.09
N MET A 174 20.49 7.95 -0.49
CA MET A 174 21.07 7.43 0.76
C MET A 174 22.52 6.95 0.59
N THR A 175 22.88 6.41 -0.57
CA THR A 175 24.23 5.91 -0.80
C THR A 175 25.22 7.01 -1.18
N MET A 176 24.75 8.03 -1.93
CA MET A 176 25.64 9.06 -2.47
C MET A 176 25.79 10.29 -1.55
N PHE A 177 24.78 10.57 -0.74
CA PHE A 177 24.72 11.80 0.06
C PHE A 177 24.56 11.55 1.55
N ALA A 178 24.45 10.30 1.99
CA ALA A 178 24.41 10.02 3.41
C ALA A 178 25.72 10.45 4.07
N ASP A 179 25.62 11.38 5.00
CA ASP A 179 26.75 11.78 5.82
C ASP A 179 27.32 10.54 6.53
N VAL A 180 28.64 10.45 6.64
CA VAL A 180 29.35 9.36 7.34
C VAL A 180 28.79 9.09 8.75
N ARG A 181 28.19 10.09 9.38
CA ARG A 181 27.47 9.98 10.66
C ARG A 181 26.31 8.98 10.63
N TYR A 182 25.72 8.74 9.47
CA TYR A 182 24.60 7.82 9.28
C TYR A 182 25.03 6.44 8.76
N ALA A 183 26.29 6.25 8.43
CA ALA A 183 26.80 4.98 7.93
C ALA A 183 26.54 3.81 8.90
N GLY A 184 26.55 4.06 10.22
CA GLY A 184 26.17 3.07 11.24
C GLY A 184 24.68 2.75 11.29
N VAL A 185 23.84 3.52 10.61
CA VAL A 185 22.37 3.38 10.59
C VAL A 185 21.89 2.71 9.29
N ILE A 186 22.79 2.52 8.29
CA ILE A 186 22.42 1.92 7.00
C ILE A 186 21.79 0.53 7.16
N PHE A 187 22.32 -0.31 8.03
CA PHE A 187 21.78 -1.66 8.27
C PHE A 187 20.38 -1.62 8.92
N PRO A 188 20.12 -0.87 9.99
CA PRO A 188 18.76 -0.66 10.50
C PRO A 188 17.82 -0.05 9.44
N VAL A 189 18.29 0.90 8.64
CA VAL A 189 17.51 1.54 7.57
C VAL A 189 17.13 0.52 6.49
N ILE A 190 18.05 -0.34 6.04
CA ILE A 190 17.72 -1.43 5.10
C ILE A 190 16.72 -2.41 5.72
N GLY A 191 16.86 -2.71 7.01
CA GLY A 191 15.89 -3.53 7.74
C GLY A 191 14.52 -2.87 7.79
N TRP A 192 14.44 -1.57 8.03
CA TRP A 192 13.19 -0.82 8.00
C TRP A 192 12.56 -0.81 6.61
N TRP A 193 13.33 -0.71 5.55
CA TRP A 193 12.84 -0.81 4.17
C TRP A 193 12.16 -2.13 3.86
N LEU A 194 12.68 -3.22 4.40
CA LEU A 194 12.05 -4.52 4.25
C LEU A 194 10.69 -4.58 4.95
N TYR A 195 10.45 -3.71 5.92
CA TYR A 195 9.17 -3.57 6.62
C TYR A 195 8.25 -2.52 6.01
N ASP A 196 8.76 -1.62 5.18
CA ASP A 196 7.91 -0.66 4.49
C ASP A 196 7.17 -1.34 3.33
N ILE A 197 5.90 -1.60 3.55
CA ILE A 197 5.01 -2.22 2.58
C ILE A 197 4.98 -1.42 1.27
N PHE A 198 5.14 -0.09 1.34
CA PHE A 198 5.19 0.77 0.16
C PHE A 198 6.29 0.39 -0.82
N TYR A 199 7.47 0.02 -0.33
CA TYR A 199 8.58 -0.39 -1.17
C TYR A 199 8.56 -1.85 -1.56
N ILE A 200 8.08 -2.73 -0.67
CA ILE A 200 8.03 -4.18 -0.92
C ILE A 200 6.88 -4.55 -1.86
N THR A 201 5.71 -3.96 -1.67
CA THR A 201 4.51 -4.30 -2.45
C THR A 201 4.73 -4.19 -3.96
N PRO A 202 5.37 -3.14 -4.52
CA PRO A 202 5.66 -3.09 -5.94
C PRO A 202 6.50 -4.26 -6.43
N PHE A 203 7.57 -4.61 -5.73
CA PHE A 203 8.45 -5.71 -6.14
C PHE A 203 7.73 -7.07 -6.13
N LEU A 204 6.86 -7.30 -5.15
CA LEU A 204 6.09 -8.53 -5.04
C LEU A 204 4.95 -8.59 -6.07
N ALA A 205 4.34 -7.45 -6.39
CA ALA A 205 3.20 -7.39 -7.29
C ALA A 205 3.60 -7.45 -8.77
N ILE A 206 4.71 -6.82 -9.18
CA ILE A 206 5.13 -6.71 -10.58
C ILE A 206 5.17 -8.05 -11.32
N PRO A 207 5.82 -9.11 -10.81
CA PRO A 207 5.85 -10.39 -11.52
C PRO A 207 4.45 -10.93 -11.82
N TYR A 208 3.56 -10.86 -10.83
CA TYR A 208 2.18 -11.31 -11.01
C TYR A 208 1.42 -10.44 -12.01
N LEU A 209 1.53 -9.12 -11.92
CA LEU A 209 0.83 -8.17 -12.79
C LEU A 209 1.19 -8.35 -14.27
N HIS A 210 2.43 -8.74 -14.56
CA HIS A 210 2.89 -8.99 -15.93
C HIS A 210 2.56 -10.39 -16.45
N THR A 211 2.36 -11.37 -15.56
CA THR A 211 2.11 -12.77 -15.92
C THR A 211 0.63 -13.17 -15.87
N VAL A 212 -0.19 -12.39 -15.15
CA VAL A 212 -1.62 -12.68 -15.03
C VAL A 212 -2.34 -12.59 -16.38
N ASN A 213 -3.23 -13.57 -16.65
CA ASN A 213 -4.04 -13.52 -17.86
C ASN A 213 -4.93 -12.27 -17.88
N ARG A 214 -4.75 -11.44 -18.90
CA ARG A 214 -5.48 -10.17 -19.04
C ARG A 214 -6.95 -10.35 -19.36
N GLU A 215 -7.35 -11.49 -19.88
CA GLU A 215 -8.74 -11.78 -20.25
C GLU A 215 -9.67 -11.90 -19.05
N ILE A 216 -9.12 -12.12 -17.85
CA ILE A 216 -9.92 -12.13 -16.61
C ILE A 216 -10.39 -10.73 -16.21
N PHE A 217 -9.79 -9.67 -16.77
CA PHE A 217 -10.17 -8.28 -16.51
C PHE A 217 -11.11 -7.77 -17.60
N THR A 218 -12.18 -7.11 -17.16
CA THR A 218 -13.22 -6.54 -18.04
C THR A 218 -13.02 -5.03 -18.21
N ASP A 219 -13.54 -4.47 -19.27
CA ASP A 219 -13.55 -3.03 -19.50
C ASP A 219 -14.52 -2.29 -18.58
#